data_7f623794bdd62e33c8348a2d24dec3b5
#
_entry.id   7f623794bdd62e33c8348a2d24dec3b5
#
_cell.length_a   1.000
_cell.length_b   1.000
_cell.length_c   1.000
_cell.angle_alpha   90.00
_cell.angle_beta   90.00
_cell.angle_gamma   90.00
#
_symmetry.space_group_name_H-M   'P 1'
#
loop_
_entity.id
_entity.type
_entity.pdbx_description
1 polymer ?
#
loop_
_entity_poly.entity_id
_entity_poly.type
_entity_poly.pdbx_seq_one_letter_code
_entity_poly.pdbx_strand_id
1 'polypeptide(L)'
;MPKSLLFALASLPLMAVELKVDHATVAGKDVRAMQRALQAAGLACEYGGPHSNHATEMALTSFPDGSYLEQIAIQPNADPAAVAAHEWHKQLQSDGGPCAWAVRPADLGAEVTRLRAASIQVSEPKKNGRKRPDGVQIEWEAAQVGSGNGNFFPFLIHDFTPRERRAYPSGKPTTTDFTGVSKVVIAVKDLDASIAQFRRAYGFPAPERQDDPEFGAKLAWFRGTPVVLATPLSPQSWLEARIREFGETPCAFILGAARVMDVHKPAAWFGRHVVWADSAKLGWHLGFETK
;
A
#
# COMPACT_ATOMS: atom_id res chain seq x y z
N MET A 1 60.27 2.92 2.46
CA MET A 1 59.00 3.56 2.79
C MET A 1 57.94 3.07 1.81
N PRO A 2 56.98 2.25 2.20
CA PRO A 2 55.92 1.79 1.28
C PRO A 2 54.86 2.88 1.14
N LYS A 3 54.54 3.23 -0.10
CA LYS A 3 53.43 4.13 -0.45
C LYS A 3 52.10 3.37 -0.32
N SER A 4 51.32 3.73 0.69
CA SER A 4 49.92 3.25 0.82
C SER A 4 49.05 3.83 -0.31
N LEU A 5 48.60 2.99 -1.22
CA LEU A 5 47.55 3.34 -2.17
C LEU A 5 46.20 3.36 -1.42
N LEU A 6 45.65 4.54 -1.19
CA LEU A 6 44.25 4.68 -0.80
C LEU A 6 43.39 4.44 -2.05
N PHE A 7 42.68 3.31 -2.09
CA PHE A 7 41.60 3.12 -3.04
C PHE A 7 40.40 3.94 -2.54
N ALA A 8 40.11 5.05 -3.19
CA ALA A 8 38.84 5.73 -3.07
C ALA A 8 37.77 4.87 -3.72
N LEU A 9 36.95 4.21 -2.93
CA LEU A 9 35.71 3.60 -3.40
C LEU A 9 34.79 4.74 -3.88
N ALA A 10 34.72 4.96 -5.19
CA ALA A 10 33.71 5.82 -5.79
C ALA A 10 32.34 5.17 -5.53
N SER A 11 31.54 5.75 -4.63
CA SER A 11 30.15 5.38 -4.47
C SER A 11 29.40 5.77 -5.73
N LEU A 12 29.06 4.79 -6.56
CA LEU A 12 28.13 5.00 -7.66
C LEU A 12 26.82 5.55 -7.09
N PRO A 13 26.24 6.59 -7.68
CA PRO A 13 24.94 7.09 -7.23
C PRO A 13 23.93 5.95 -7.34
N LEU A 14 23.30 5.62 -6.22
CA LEU A 14 22.20 4.65 -6.19
C LEU A 14 21.06 5.27 -7.03
N MET A 15 20.78 4.70 -8.20
CA MET A 15 19.64 5.13 -9.01
C MET A 15 18.38 4.87 -8.22
N ALA A 16 17.48 5.87 -8.15
CA ALA A 16 16.21 5.73 -7.47
C ALA A 16 15.39 4.59 -8.09
N VAL A 17 14.90 3.69 -7.25
CA VAL A 17 14.10 2.54 -7.68
C VAL A 17 12.68 2.99 -8.00
N GLU A 18 12.15 2.60 -9.14
CA GLU A 18 10.74 2.78 -9.45
C GLU A 18 9.90 1.78 -8.64
N LEU A 19 9.02 2.29 -7.78
CA LEU A 19 8.06 1.47 -7.06
C LEU A 19 6.74 1.40 -7.83
N LYS A 20 6.46 0.26 -8.43
CA LYS A 20 5.20 -0.01 -9.10
C LYS A 20 4.24 -0.67 -8.12
N VAL A 21 3.21 0.06 -7.68
CA VAL A 21 2.22 -0.49 -6.75
C VAL A 21 1.54 -1.70 -7.38
N ASP A 22 1.48 -2.78 -6.63
CA ASP A 22 0.70 -3.97 -6.96
C ASP A 22 -0.72 -3.83 -6.43
N HIS A 23 -0.85 -3.63 -5.15
CA HIS A 23 -2.12 -3.37 -4.49
C HIS A 23 -1.93 -2.64 -3.17
N ALA A 24 -3.03 -2.11 -2.67
CA ALA A 24 -3.16 -1.48 -1.37
C ALA A 24 -4.31 -2.16 -0.62
N THR A 25 -4.06 -2.58 0.63
CA THR A 25 -4.99 -3.42 1.40
C THR A 25 -5.71 -2.62 2.47
N VAL A 26 -7.01 -2.79 2.53
CA VAL A 26 -7.93 -2.21 3.52
C VAL A 26 -8.58 -3.35 4.29
N ALA A 27 -8.43 -3.37 5.61
CA ALA A 27 -8.98 -4.40 6.48
C ALA A 27 -10.25 -3.92 7.20
N GLY A 28 -11.24 -4.78 7.29
CA GLY A 28 -12.47 -4.56 8.01
C GLY A 28 -13.15 -5.86 8.43
N LYS A 29 -14.26 -5.76 9.15
CA LYS A 29 -14.98 -6.91 9.70
C LYS A 29 -15.84 -7.65 8.68
N ASP A 30 -16.38 -6.93 7.69
CA ASP A 30 -17.36 -7.44 6.74
C ASP A 30 -17.02 -6.94 5.34
N VAL A 31 -16.59 -7.86 4.46
CA VAL A 31 -16.21 -7.54 3.09
C VAL A 31 -17.38 -6.95 2.30
N ARG A 32 -18.61 -7.37 2.57
CA ARG A 32 -19.81 -6.86 1.87
C ARG A 32 -20.16 -5.44 2.31
N ALA A 33 -19.97 -5.12 3.60
CA ALA A 33 -20.13 -3.75 4.08
C ALA A 33 -19.09 -2.82 3.45
N MET A 34 -17.84 -3.25 3.35
CA MET A 34 -16.77 -2.50 2.68
C MET A 34 -17.05 -2.30 1.20
N GLN A 35 -17.56 -3.31 0.49
CA GLN A 35 -17.99 -3.18 -0.91
C GLN A 35 -19.08 -2.13 -1.07
N ARG A 36 -20.12 -2.15 -0.22
CA ARG A 36 -21.21 -1.15 -0.27
C ARG A 36 -20.69 0.27 -0.01
N ALA A 37 -19.77 0.44 0.95
CA ALA A 37 -19.18 1.74 1.26
C ALA A 37 -18.38 2.29 0.06
N LEU A 38 -17.57 1.46 -0.61
CA LEU A 38 -16.85 1.86 -1.82
C LEU A 38 -17.79 2.16 -2.99
N GLN A 39 -18.82 1.37 -3.21
CA GLN A 39 -19.83 1.64 -4.23
C GLN A 39 -20.55 2.97 -3.99
N ALA A 40 -20.86 3.29 -2.74
CA ALA A 40 -21.43 4.59 -2.37
C ALA A 40 -20.43 5.76 -2.58
N ALA A 41 -19.13 5.49 -2.56
CA ALA A 41 -18.08 6.44 -2.93
C ALA A 41 -17.78 6.47 -4.45
N GLY A 42 -18.57 5.77 -5.28
CA GLY A 42 -18.41 5.74 -6.74
C GLY A 42 -17.38 4.74 -7.26
N LEU A 43 -16.93 3.79 -6.44
CA LEU A 43 -15.94 2.78 -6.81
C LEU A 43 -16.60 1.41 -6.96
N ALA A 44 -16.62 0.86 -8.16
CA ALA A 44 -17.04 -0.50 -8.40
C ALA A 44 -16.08 -1.49 -7.73
N CYS A 45 -16.63 -2.52 -7.10
CA CYS A 45 -15.90 -3.51 -6.36
C CYS A 45 -16.47 -4.91 -6.58
N GLU A 46 -15.62 -5.88 -6.93
CA GLU A 46 -16.00 -7.26 -7.22
C GLU A 46 -15.45 -8.21 -6.16
N TYR A 47 -16.27 -9.23 -5.81
CA TYR A 47 -15.84 -10.27 -4.89
C TYR A 47 -14.75 -11.15 -5.51
N GLY A 48 -13.61 -11.24 -4.85
CA GLY A 48 -12.45 -11.99 -5.31
C GLY A 48 -12.33 -13.41 -4.76
N GLY A 49 -13.10 -13.75 -3.72
CA GLY A 49 -13.13 -15.07 -3.09
C GLY A 49 -12.37 -15.18 -1.77
N PRO A 50 -12.38 -16.37 -1.16
CA PRO A 50 -11.62 -16.65 0.04
C PRO A 50 -10.12 -16.82 -0.27
N HIS A 51 -9.29 -16.52 0.71
CA HIS A 51 -7.86 -16.83 0.69
C HIS A 51 -7.64 -18.30 1.12
N SER A 52 -6.57 -18.90 0.60
CA SER A 52 -6.15 -20.26 0.96
C SER A 52 -5.59 -20.39 2.39
N ASN A 53 -5.40 -19.26 3.08
CA ASN A 53 -4.98 -19.23 4.49
C ASN A 53 -6.08 -19.64 5.47
N HIS A 54 -7.30 -19.90 5.01
CA HIS A 54 -8.48 -20.22 5.81
C HIS A 54 -8.87 -19.17 6.86
N ALA A 55 -8.34 -17.96 6.77
CA ALA A 55 -8.62 -16.87 7.69
C ALA A 55 -9.50 -15.78 7.05
N THR A 56 -9.20 -15.40 5.82
CA THR A 56 -9.74 -14.19 5.22
C THR A 56 -10.36 -14.41 3.84
N GLU A 57 -11.25 -13.51 3.47
CA GLU A 57 -11.81 -13.35 2.12
C GLU A 57 -11.59 -11.92 1.64
N MET A 58 -11.76 -11.68 0.35
CA MET A 58 -11.51 -10.36 -0.22
C MET A 58 -12.49 -9.96 -1.30
N ALA A 59 -12.54 -8.65 -1.54
CA ALA A 59 -13.09 -8.02 -2.72
C ALA A 59 -12.07 -7.04 -3.32
N LEU A 60 -12.15 -6.79 -4.62
CA LEU A 60 -11.18 -5.99 -5.36
C LEU A 60 -11.85 -4.83 -6.09
N THR A 61 -11.28 -3.64 -5.95
CA THR A 61 -11.47 -2.52 -6.86
C THR A 61 -10.22 -2.41 -7.71
N SER A 62 -10.27 -2.84 -8.96
CA SER A 62 -9.11 -2.98 -9.84
C SER A 62 -9.07 -1.93 -10.93
N PHE A 63 -7.85 -1.55 -11.33
CA PHE A 63 -7.59 -0.41 -12.21
C PHE A 63 -6.86 -0.82 -13.50
N PRO A 64 -6.90 0.03 -14.56
CA PRO A 64 -6.28 -0.27 -15.85
C PRO A 64 -4.77 -0.53 -15.81
N ASP A 65 -4.04 0.05 -14.85
CA ASP A 65 -2.60 -0.18 -14.69
C ASP A 65 -2.27 -1.55 -14.06
N GLY A 66 -3.30 -2.33 -13.71
CA GLY A 66 -3.20 -3.63 -13.04
C GLY A 66 -3.02 -3.54 -11.53
N SER A 67 -3.00 -2.34 -10.94
CA SER A 67 -3.10 -2.22 -9.47
C SER A 67 -4.54 -2.38 -8.99
N TYR A 68 -4.73 -2.63 -7.69
CA TYR A 68 -6.07 -2.70 -7.09
C TYR A 68 -6.07 -2.29 -5.61
N LEU A 69 -7.24 -1.88 -5.14
CA LEU A 69 -7.55 -1.87 -3.72
C LEU A 69 -8.10 -3.26 -3.34
N GLU A 70 -7.51 -3.89 -2.36
CA GLU A 70 -7.98 -5.13 -1.76
C GLU A 70 -8.74 -4.82 -0.48
N GLN A 71 -10.02 -5.14 -0.45
CA GLN A 71 -10.82 -5.14 0.77
C GLN A 71 -10.74 -6.54 1.36
N ILE A 72 -10.20 -6.67 2.57
CA ILE A 72 -9.99 -7.95 3.25
C ILE A 72 -10.81 -8.01 4.54
N ALA A 73 -11.49 -9.14 4.76
CA ALA A 73 -12.25 -9.40 5.98
C ALA A 73 -12.11 -10.88 6.38
N ILE A 74 -12.51 -11.20 7.62
CA ILE A 74 -12.54 -12.59 8.08
C ILE A 74 -13.60 -13.35 7.29
N GLN A 75 -13.23 -14.50 6.70
CA GLN A 75 -14.19 -15.31 5.92
C GLN A 75 -15.21 -16.02 6.84
N PRO A 76 -16.44 -16.31 6.36
CA PRO A 76 -17.51 -16.86 7.19
C PRO A 76 -17.17 -18.15 7.93
N ASN A 77 -16.35 -19.03 7.34
CA ASN A 77 -15.93 -20.31 7.93
C ASN A 77 -14.44 -20.31 8.23
N ALA A 78 -13.91 -19.17 8.73
CA ALA A 78 -12.52 -19.05 9.04
C ALA A 78 -12.07 -20.00 10.15
N ASP A 79 -10.85 -20.52 10.04
CA ASP A 79 -10.18 -21.20 11.14
C ASP A 79 -9.79 -20.15 12.20
N PRO A 80 -10.29 -20.25 13.46
CA PRO A 80 -9.97 -19.31 14.51
C PRO A 80 -8.47 -19.19 14.80
N ALA A 81 -7.70 -20.28 14.67
CA ALA A 81 -6.25 -20.26 14.87
C ALA A 81 -5.55 -19.50 13.74
N ALA A 82 -5.99 -19.67 12.49
CA ALA A 82 -5.47 -18.94 11.36
C ALA A 82 -5.80 -17.44 11.46
N VAL A 83 -7.01 -17.09 11.93
CA VAL A 83 -7.40 -15.69 12.18
C VAL A 83 -6.54 -15.07 13.29
N ALA A 84 -6.35 -15.78 14.41
CA ALA A 84 -5.54 -15.28 15.53
C ALA A 84 -4.06 -15.08 15.14
N ALA A 85 -3.54 -15.92 14.24
CA ALA A 85 -2.17 -15.84 13.74
C ALA A 85 -1.99 -14.85 12.58
N HIS A 86 -3.09 -14.26 12.06
CA HIS A 86 -3.03 -13.36 10.91
C HIS A 86 -2.33 -12.05 11.31
N GLU A 87 -1.37 -11.61 10.52
CA GLU A 87 -0.58 -10.41 10.78
C GLU A 87 -1.38 -9.11 10.88
N TRP A 88 -2.55 -9.05 10.22
CA TRP A 88 -3.50 -7.93 10.30
C TRP A 88 -4.71 -8.23 11.20
N HIS A 89 -4.59 -9.21 12.10
CA HIS A 89 -5.68 -9.62 13.00
C HIS A 89 -6.35 -8.45 13.71
N LYS A 90 -5.56 -7.51 14.21
CA LYS A 90 -6.07 -6.33 14.94
C LYS A 90 -6.90 -5.41 14.03
N GLN A 91 -6.44 -5.18 12.80
CA GLN A 91 -7.16 -4.36 11.83
C GLN A 91 -8.44 -5.06 11.34
N LEU A 92 -8.39 -6.38 11.13
CA LEU A 92 -9.56 -7.18 10.73
C LEU A 92 -10.68 -7.14 11.79
N GLN A 93 -10.33 -7.09 13.08
CA GLN A 93 -11.31 -7.08 14.16
C GLN A 93 -11.87 -5.70 14.51
N SER A 94 -11.22 -4.61 14.08
CA SER A 94 -11.56 -3.24 14.49
C SER A 94 -12.01 -2.33 13.34
N ASP A 95 -12.29 -2.84 12.14
CA ASP A 95 -12.49 -2.04 10.93
C ASP A 95 -11.33 -1.06 10.71
N GLY A 96 -10.09 -1.56 10.81
CA GLY A 96 -8.87 -0.76 10.89
C GLY A 96 -8.51 0.03 9.63
N GLY A 97 -9.22 -0.15 8.53
CA GLY A 97 -8.99 0.57 7.28
C GLY A 97 -7.66 0.19 6.61
N PRO A 98 -6.92 1.15 6.01
CA PRO A 98 -5.64 0.88 5.36
C PRO A 98 -4.66 0.14 6.28
N CYS A 99 -4.10 -0.99 5.84
CA CYS A 99 -3.25 -1.81 6.72
C CYS A 99 -1.94 -2.25 6.06
N ALA A 100 -1.93 -2.43 4.73
CA ALA A 100 -0.76 -2.90 4.03
C ALA A 100 -0.73 -2.43 2.57
N TRP A 101 0.40 -2.62 1.92
CA TRP A 101 0.58 -2.40 0.48
C TRP A 101 1.68 -3.28 -0.09
N ALA A 102 1.62 -3.52 -1.38
CA ALA A 102 2.57 -4.33 -2.12
C ALA A 102 3.09 -3.62 -3.35
N VAL A 103 4.31 -3.97 -3.76
CA VAL A 103 4.89 -3.55 -5.02
C VAL A 103 5.32 -4.75 -5.85
N ARG A 104 5.30 -4.57 -7.18
CA ARG A 104 5.74 -5.58 -8.16
C ARG A 104 7.05 -5.16 -8.81
N PRO A 105 8.20 -5.62 -8.31
CA PRO A 105 9.47 -5.42 -8.97
C PRO A 105 9.51 -6.18 -10.31
N ALA A 106 10.31 -5.70 -11.27
CA ALA A 106 10.53 -6.40 -12.53
C ALA A 106 11.20 -7.76 -12.31
N ASP A 107 12.10 -7.85 -11.33
CA ASP A 107 12.77 -9.07 -10.88
C ASP A 107 12.77 -9.08 -9.35
N LEU A 108 12.03 -10.02 -8.78
CA LEU A 108 11.88 -10.15 -7.33
C LEU A 108 13.18 -10.58 -6.67
N GLY A 109 13.94 -11.50 -7.25
CA GLY A 109 15.21 -11.98 -6.70
C GLY A 109 16.29 -10.88 -6.67
N ALA A 110 16.38 -10.11 -7.76
CA ALA A 110 17.29 -8.97 -7.82
C ALA A 110 16.91 -7.89 -6.79
N GLU A 111 15.61 -7.62 -6.61
CA GLU A 111 15.14 -6.64 -5.64
C GLU A 111 15.40 -7.08 -4.19
N VAL A 112 15.18 -8.35 -3.86
CA VAL A 112 15.53 -8.94 -2.55
C VAL A 112 17.02 -8.77 -2.28
N THR A 113 17.87 -9.10 -3.26
CA THR A 113 19.33 -8.97 -3.15
C THR A 113 19.73 -7.51 -2.93
N ARG A 114 19.16 -6.58 -3.67
CA ARG A 114 19.43 -5.16 -3.59
C ARG A 114 19.03 -4.57 -2.22
N LEU A 115 17.85 -4.92 -1.70
CA LEU A 115 17.38 -4.46 -0.39
C LEU A 115 18.26 -5.01 0.74
N ARG A 116 18.65 -6.29 0.68
CA ARG A 116 19.58 -6.89 1.65
C ARG A 116 20.96 -6.20 1.63
N ALA A 117 21.46 -5.86 0.45
CA ALA A 117 22.71 -5.08 0.31
C ALA A 117 22.59 -3.68 0.90
N ALA A 118 21.39 -3.07 0.90
CA ALA A 118 21.08 -1.82 1.59
C ALA A 118 20.84 -1.98 3.12
N SER A 119 21.11 -3.17 3.67
CA SER A 119 20.87 -3.51 5.08
C SER A 119 19.40 -3.41 5.48
N ILE A 120 18.49 -3.69 4.55
CA ILE A 120 17.05 -3.87 4.81
C ILE A 120 16.78 -5.36 4.96
N GLN A 121 16.13 -5.73 6.05
CA GLN A 121 15.70 -7.11 6.26
C GLN A 121 14.66 -7.49 5.22
N VAL A 122 14.84 -8.62 4.54
CA VAL A 122 13.88 -9.17 3.58
C VAL A 122 13.79 -10.68 3.77
N SER A 123 12.57 -11.20 3.87
CA SER A 123 12.36 -12.65 3.99
C SER A 123 12.76 -13.38 2.71
N GLU A 124 12.90 -14.69 2.79
CA GLU A 124 12.96 -15.50 1.56
C GLU A 124 11.62 -15.42 0.82
N PRO A 125 11.63 -15.33 -0.53
CA PRO A 125 10.41 -15.43 -1.32
C PRO A 125 9.66 -16.75 -1.04
N LYS A 126 8.35 -16.64 -0.84
CA LYS A 126 7.48 -17.79 -0.62
C LYS A 126 6.45 -17.90 -1.73
N LYS A 127 6.32 -19.07 -2.31
CA LYS A 127 5.26 -19.38 -3.27
C LYS A 127 3.91 -19.43 -2.56
N ASN A 128 2.93 -18.81 -3.19
CA ASN A 128 1.55 -18.73 -2.76
C ASN A 128 0.63 -18.99 -3.95
N GLY A 129 -0.62 -19.26 -3.67
CA GLY A 129 -1.62 -19.45 -4.71
C GLY A 129 -3.01 -19.60 -4.10
N ARG A 130 -4.01 -19.42 -4.93
CA ARG A 130 -5.40 -19.68 -4.57
C ARG A 130 -6.22 -20.07 -5.80
N LYS A 131 -7.34 -20.72 -5.55
CA LYS A 131 -8.36 -20.96 -6.56
C LYS A 131 -9.42 -19.90 -6.46
N ARG A 132 -9.72 -19.23 -7.58
CA ARG A 132 -10.79 -18.25 -7.68
C ARG A 132 -12.17 -18.93 -7.60
N PRO A 133 -13.28 -18.18 -7.31
CA PRO A 133 -14.61 -18.73 -7.30
C PRO A 133 -15.03 -19.36 -8.65
N ASP A 134 -14.49 -18.86 -9.78
CA ASP A 134 -14.70 -19.40 -11.12
C ASP A 134 -13.83 -20.63 -11.45
N GLY A 135 -13.05 -21.12 -10.49
CA GLY A 135 -12.18 -22.28 -10.64
C GLY A 135 -10.79 -22.01 -11.19
N VAL A 136 -10.47 -20.79 -11.60
CA VAL A 136 -9.16 -20.42 -12.14
C VAL A 136 -8.10 -20.49 -11.03
N GLN A 137 -7.03 -21.26 -11.25
CA GLN A 137 -5.86 -21.29 -10.38
C GLN A 137 -4.98 -20.07 -10.66
N ILE A 138 -4.56 -19.40 -9.59
CA ILE A 138 -3.59 -18.31 -9.67
C ILE A 138 -2.43 -18.57 -8.70
N GLU A 139 -1.22 -18.21 -9.14
CA GLU A 139 0.03 -18.49 -8.43
C GLU A 139 0.94 -17.27 -8.49
N TRP A 140 1.59 -16.99 -7.38
CA TRP A 140 2.57 -15.92 -7.23
C TRP A 140 3.61 -16.30 -6.17
N GLU A 141 4.64 -15.50 -6.04
CA GLU A 141 5.54 -15.51 -4.89
C GLU A 141 5.59 -14.13 -4.25
N ALA A 142 5.90 -14.09 -2.95
CA ALA A 142 5.99 -12.85 -2.20
C ALA A 142 7.13 -12.90 -1.18
N ALA A 143 7.72 -11.73 -0.88
CA ALA A 143 8.72 -11.55 0.14
C ALA A 143 8.36 -10.35 1.02
N GLN A 144 8.50 -10.51 2.34
CA GLN A 144 8.28 -9.44 3.30
C GLN A 144 9.51 -8.54 3.39
N VAL A 145 9.30 -7.22 3.46
CA VAL A 145 10.34 -6.21 3.63
C VAL A 145 10.19 -5.55 5.00
N GLY A 146 11.27 -5.52 5.76
CA GLY A 146 11.24 -5.06 7.15
C GLY A 146 10.59 -6.05 8.10
N SER A 147 10.05 -5.56 9.20
CA SER A 147 9.44 -6.36 10.25
C SER A 147 7.94 -6.62 10.07
N GLY A 148 7.31 -6.01 9.06
CA GLY A 148 5.88 -6.14 8.80
C GLY A 148 5.59 -6.59 7.38
N ASN A 149 4.38 -7.12 7.15
CA ASN A 149 3.94 -7.55 5.83
C ASN A 149 3.15 -6.42 5.15
N GLY A 150 3.87 -5.53 4.49
CA GLY A 150 3.30 -4.38 3.79
C GLY A 150 2.86 -3.22 4.68
N ASN A 151 3.24 -3.22 5.94
CA ASN A 151 2.88 -2.13 6.86
C ASN A 151 3.70 -0.87 6.55
N PHE A 152 4.92 -0.76 7.05
CA PHE A 152 5.79 0.38 6.78
C PHE A 152 6.39 0.32 5.37
N PHE A 153 7.21 -0.71 5.08
CA PHE A 153 7.64 -1.00 3.72
C PHE A 153 6.61 -1.85 2.98
N PRO A 154 6.52 -1.75 1.64
CA PRO A 154 5.70 -2.67 0.86
C PRO A 154 6.27 -4.09 0.95
N PHE A 155 5.43 -5.09 0.91
CA PHE A 155 5.94 -6.41 0.55
C PHE A 155 6.09 -6.52 -0.97
N LEU A 156 6.99 -7.40 -1.41
CA LEU A 156 7.26 -7.66 -2.81
C LEU A 156 6.37 -8.79 -3.30
N ILE A 157 5.86 -8.70 -4.53
CA ILE A 157 5.04 -9.75 -5.12
C ILE A 157 5.36 -9.91 -6.61
N HIS A 158 5.45 -11.16 -7.09
CA HIS A 158 5.69 -11.53 -8.47
C HIS A 158 4.71 -12.61 -8.90
N ASP A 159 3.99 -12.40 -10.00
CA ASP A 159 3.00 -13.34 -10.52
C ASP A 159 3.66 -14.42 -11.39
N PHE A 160 3.34 -15.70 -11.15
CA PHE A 160 3.64 -16.80 -12.07
C PHE A 160 2.53 -17.01 -13.11
N THR A 161 1.29 -16.73 -12.73
CA THR A 161 0.15 -16.70 -13.65
C THR A 161 -0.05 -15.29 -14.21
N PRO A 162 -0.68 -15.15 -15.40
CA PRO A 162 -0.96 -13.83 -15.96
C PRO A 162 -1.62 -12.89 -14.94
N ARG A 163 -1.09 -11.68 -14.84
CA ARG A 163 -1.50 -10.64 -13.89
C ARG A 163 -3.01 -10.42 -13.84
N GLU A 164 -3.63 -10.38 -15.00
CA GLU A 164 -5.06 -10.12 -15.17
C GLU A 164 -5.93 -11.15 -14.45
N ARG A 165 -5.43 -12.37 -14.31
CA ARG A 165 -6.13 -13.43 -13.57
C ARG A 165 -6.22 -13.14 -12.07
N ARG A 166 -5.20 -12.46 -11.50
CA ARG A 166 -5.19 -12.09 -10.07
C ARG A 166 -5.83 -10.74 -9.82
N ALA A 167 -5.55 -9.75 -10.68
CA ALA A 167 -6.03 -8.38 -10.50
C ALA A 167 -7.49 -8.18 -10.90
N TYR A 168 -8.01 -8.96 -11.86
CA TYR A 168 -9.33 -8.74 -12.45
C TYR A 168 -10.26 -9.93 -12.22
N PRO A 169 -11.16 -9.89 -11.22
CA PRO A 169 -12.09 -10.99 -10.94
C PRO A 169 -12.96 -11.37 -12.15
N SER A 170 -13.42 -10.40 -12.95
CA SER A 170 -14.22 -10.63 -14.17
C SER A 170 -13.40 -10.54 -15.47
N GLY A 171 -12.05 -10.58 -15.39
CA GLY A 171 -11.18 -10.53 -16.57
C GLY A 171 -10.92 -9.12 -17.13
N LYS A 172 -11.45 -8.08 -16.49
CA LYS A 172 -11.23 -6.66 -16.83
C LYS A 172 -11.17 -5.80 -15.56
N PRO A 173 -10.62 -4.57 -15.61
CA PRO A 173 -10.67 -3.63 -14.49
C PRO A 173 -12.12 -3.37 -14.07
N THR A 174 -12.37 -3.25 -12.76
CA THR A 174 -13.70 -2.94 -12.22
C THR A 174 -14.12 -1.50 -12.50
N THR A 175 -13.14 -0.61 -12.69
CA THR A 175 -13.37 0.80 -13.06
C THR A 175 -12.29 1.29 -14.00
N THR A 176 -12.62 2.22 -14.89
CA THR A 176 -11.71 2.97 -15.76
C THR A 176 -11.72 4.46 -15.45
N ASP A 177 -12.48 4.89 -14.46
CA ASP A 177 -12.53 6.29 -14.02
C ASP A 177 -11.28 6.69 -13.21
N PHE A 178 -10.52 5.67 -12.76
CA PHE A 178 -9.25 5.83 -12.06
C PHE A 178 -8.15 5.05 -12.77
N THR A 179 -6.93 5.58 -12.75
CA THR A 179 -5.78 5.00 -13.45
C THR A 179 -5.06 3.94 -12.62
N GLY A 180 -5.13 4.03 -11.29
CA GLY A 180 -4.45 3.13 -10.36
C GLY A 180 -4.26 3.75 -8.98
N VAL A 181 -3.55 3.04 -8.12
CA VAL A 181 -3.11 3.56 -6.81
C VAL A 181 -1.95 4.53 -7.03
N SER A 182 -2.21 5.84 -6.89
CA SER A 182 -1.23 6.90 -7.12
C SER A 182 -0.31 7.10 -5.92
N LYS A 183 -0.86 7.08 -4.70
CA LYS A 183 -0.07 7.25 -3.47
C LYS A 183 -0.55 6.36 -2.34
N VAL A 184 0.42 5.93 -1.54
CA VAL A 184 0.24 5.26 -0.25
C VAL A 184 0.75 6.22 0.82
N VAL A 185 -0.13 6.67 1.71
CA VAL A 185 0.19 7.54 2.82
C VAL A 185 0.45 6.68 4.05
N ILE A 186 1.67 6.72 4.58
CA ILE A 186 2.12 5.89 5.69
C ILE A 186 2.23 6.75 6.94
N ALA A 187 1.48 6.42 7.97
CA ALA A 187 1.58 7.05 9.28
C ALA A 187 2.88 6.63 9.96
N VAL A 188 3.66 7.60 10.41
CA VAL A 188 4.97 7.38 11.04
C VAL A 188 5.12 8.21 12.31
N LYS A 189 5.88 7.70 13.29
CA LYS A 189 6.17 8.37 14.56
C LYS A 189 7.19 9.48 14.37
N ASP A 190 8.27 9.17 13.66
CA ASP A 190 9.39 10.06 13.39
C ASP A 190 9.57 10.21 11.89
N LEU A 191 9.24 11.41 11.38
CA LEU A 191 9.27 11.71 9.95
C LEU A 191 10.70 11.63 9.38
N ASP A 192 11.70 12.17 10.10
CA ASP A 192 13.07 12.23 9.62
C ASP A 192 13.74 10.85 9.62
N ALA A 193 13.52 10.06 10.67
CA ALA A 193 13.99 8.69 10.73
C ALA A 193 13.37 7.82 9.63
N SER A 194 12.08 7.99 9.36
CA SER A 194 11.37 7.27 8.30
C SER A 194 11.83 7.69 6.91
N ILE A 195 12.07 8.99 6.67
CA ILE A 195 12.67 9.49 5.44
C ILE A 195 14.04 8.82 5.21
N ALA A 196 14.88 8.76 6.24
CA ALA A 196 16.20 8.14 6.13
C ALA A 196 16.10 6.64 5.77
N GLN A 197 15.10 5.91 6.33
CA GLN A 197 14.88 4.50 6.03
C GLN A 197 14.45 4.29 4.57
N PHE A 198 13.48 5.06 4.06
CA PHE A 198 13.05 4.96 2.66
C PHE A 198 14.16 5.34 1.68
N ARG A 199 14.94 6.38 1.98
CA ARG A 199 16.09 6.77 1.16
C ARG A 199 17.16 5.67 1.12
N ARG A 200 17.45 5.03 2.24
CA ARG A 200 18.38 3.89 2.31
C ARG A 200 17.84 2.70 1.52
N ALA A 201 16.55 2.38 1.66
CA ALA A 201 15.94 1.23 1.01
C ALA A 201 15.84 1.39 -0.51
N TYR A 202 15.49 2.58 -1.01
CA TYR A 202 15.11 2.76 -2.42
C TYR A 202 15.91 3.82 -3.18
N GLY A 203 16.91 4.44 -2.53
CA GLY A 203 17.72 5.47 -3.18
C GLY A 203 16.96 6.77 -3.49
N PHE A 204 15.84 7.02 -2.82
CA PHE A 204 15.02 8.20 -3.11
C PHE A 204 15.76 9.51 -2.82
N PRO A 205 15.51 10.56 -3.61
CA PRO A 205 16.00 11.91 -3.32
C PRO A 205 15.38 12.45 -2.02
N ALA A 206 15.77 13.65 -1.60
CA ALA A 206 15.12 14.34 -0.49
C ALA A 206 13.63 14.58 -0.84
N PRO A 207 12.69 14.31 0.09
CA PRO A 207 11.27 14.50 -0.17
C PRO A 207 10.91 15.98 -0.11
N GLU A 208 9.81 16.33 -0.79
CA GLU A 208 9.10 17.58 -0.55
C GLU A 208 8.31 17.48 0.75
N ARG A 209 8.23 18.57 1.51
CA ARG A 209 7.54 18.62 2.79
C ARG A 209 6.41 19.62 2.74
N GLN A 210 5.33 19.29 3.43
CA GLN A 210 4.14 20.13 3.56
C GLN A 210 3.43 19.84 4.87
N ASP A 211 2.94 20.87 5.55
CA ASP A 211 1.98 20.69 6.66
C ASP A 211 0.56 20.77 6.09
N ASP A 212 -0.31 19.85 6.53
CA ASP A 212 -1.73 19.86 6.20
C ASP A 212 -2.56 19.82 7.49
N PRO A 213 -3.08 20.99 7.94
CA PRO A 213 -3.90 21.06 9.15
C PRO A 213 -5.26 20.33 9.03
N GLU A 214 -5.85 20.24 7.83
CA GLU A 214 -7.13 19.54 7.64
C GLU A 214 -6.94 18.02 7.72
N PHE A 215 -5.87 17.49 7.13
CA PHE A 215 -5.49 16.10 7.29
C PHE A 215 -4.88 15.82 8.69
N GLY A 216 -4.38 16.85 9.36
CA GLY A 216 -3.78 16.78 10.69
C GLY A 216 -2.36 16.24 10.71
N ALA A 217 -1.59 16.42 9.63
CA ALA A 217 -0.26 15.83 9.48
C ALA A 217 0.80 16.80 8.94
N LYS A 218 2.07 16.51 9.32
CA LYS A 218 3.23 16.92 8.55
C LYS A 218 3.53 15.81 7.54
N LEU A 219 3.65 16.20 6.28
CA LEU A 219 3.77 15.30 5.15
C LEU A 219 5.16 15.36 4.53
N ALA A 220 5.65 14.23 4.01
CA ALA A 220 6.84 14.16 3.18
C ALA A 220 6.59 13.24 1.97
N TRP A 221 6.64 13.81 0.76
CA TRP A 221 6.45 13.07 -0.49
C TRP A 221 7.76 12.91 -1.25
N PHE A 222 8.12 11.70 -1.57
CA PHE A 222 9.20 11.44 -2.52
C PHE A 222 8.67 11.59 -3.95
N ARG A 223 8.93 12.76 -4.56
CA ARG A 223 8.41 13.13 -5.89
C ARG A 223 8.67 12.04 -6.93
N GLY A 224 7.63 11.71 -7.70
CA GLY A 224 7.68 10.64 -8.71
C GLY A 224 7.53 9.22 -8.15
N THR A 225 7.29 9.07 -6.85
CA THR A 225 7.02 7.78 -6.21
C THR A 225 5.63 7.73 -5.61
N PRO A 226 5.09 6.55 -5.29
CA PRO A 226 3.81 6.42 -4.59
C PRO A 226 3.90 6.72 -3.09
N VAL A 227 5.06 7.04 -2.52
CA VAL A 227 5.29 7.10 -1.07
C VAL A 227 5.09 8.51 -0.53
N VAL A 228 4.13 8.65 0.38
CA VAL A 228 3.95 9.83 1.25
C VAL A 228 4.07 9.36 2.69
N LEU A 229 4.95 9.98 3.46
CA LEU A 229 5.03 9.78 4.91
C LEU A 229 4.24 10.86 5.62
N ALA A 230 3.52 10.49 6.67
CA ALA A 230 2.67 11.40 7.45
C ALA A 230 2.93 11.22 8.95
N THR A 231 3.37 12.28 9.64
CA THR A 231 3.48 12.30 11.11
C THR A 231 2.43 13.24 11.70
N PRO A 232 1.89 12.98 12.90
CA PRO A 232 0.90 13.86 13.53
C PRO A 232 1.38 15.31 13.60
N LEU A 233 0.50 16.25 13.22
CA LEU A 233 0.79 17.68 13.36
C LEU A 233 0.72 18.13 14.82
N SER A 234 -0.13 17.48 15.61
CA SER A 234 -0.30 17.73 17.04
C SER A 234 -0.71 16.46 17.79
N PRO A 235 -0.61 16.42 19.12
CA PRO A 235 -1.08 15.28 19.93
C PRO A 235 -2.59 14.98 19.79
N GLN A 236 -3.38 15.94 19.27
CA GLN A 236 -4.82 15.79 19.04
C GLN A 236 -5.13 15.28 17.62
N SER A 237 -4.12 15.11 16.75
CA SER A 237 -4.32 14.53 15.43
C SER A 237 -4.87 13.11 15.51
N TRP A 238 -5.80 12.78 14.62
CA TRP A 238 -6.33 11.42 14.47
C TRP A 238 -5.22 10.38 14.19
N LEU A 239 -4.13 10.81 13.55
CA LEU A 239 -2.96 9.96 13.27
C LEU A 239 -2.28 9.48 14.54
N GLU A 240 -2.27 10.27 15.62
CA GLU A 240 -1.69 9.87 16.91
C GLU A 240 -2.41 8.65 17.49
N ALA A 241 -3.75 8.68 17.50
CA ALA A 241 -4.55 7.55 17.92
C ALA A 241 -4.33 6.32 17.03
N ARG A 242 -4.27 6.53 15.72
CA ARG A 242 -4.03 5.45 14.76
C ARG A 242 -2.66 4.79 14.94
N ILE A 243 -1.58 5.59 15.08
CA ILE A 243 -0.23 5.06 15.31
C ILE A 243 -0.16 4.29 16.63
N ARG A 244 -0.81 4.79 17.68
CA ARG A 244 -0.86 4.11 18.98
C ARG A 244 -1.58 2.76 18.87
N GLU A 245 -2.61 2.66 18.03
CA GLU A 245 -3.42 1.46 17.89
C GLU A 245 -2.77 0.44 16.93
N PHE A 246 -2.33 0.86 15.75
CA PHE A 246 -1.89 -0.03 14.68
C PHE A 246 -0.38 0.03 14.38
N GLY A 247 0.35 0.96 15.01
CA GLY A 247 1.75 1.20 14.68
C GLY A 247 1.93 2.03 13.40
N GLU A 248 3.13 1.96 12.84
CA GLU A 248 3.48 2.64 11.59
C GLU A 248 2.97 1.82 10.40
N THR A 249 1.83 2.25 9.85
CA THR A 249 1.10 1.54 8.78
C THR A 249 0.53 2.53 7.78
N PRO A 250 0.10 2.10 6.59
CA PRO A 250 -0.72 2.93 5.73
C PRO A 250 -1.92 3.49 6.48
N CYS A 251 -2.22 4.76 6.25
CA CYS A 251 -3.34 5.46 6.89
C CYS A 251 -4.31 6.08 5.88
N ALA A 252 -3.88 6.25 4.63
CA ALA A 252 -4.72 6.67 3.52
C ALA A 252 -4.16 6.13 2.20
N PHE A 253 -5.04 6.02 1.20
CA PHE A 253 -4.66 5.75 -0.18
C PHE A 253 -5.18 6.86 -1.08
N ILE A 254 -4.43 7.19 -2.14
CA ILE A 254 -4.85 8.16 -3.15
C ILE A 254 -4.84 7.46 -4.51
N LEU A 255 -5.97 7.55 -5.22
CA LEU A 255 -6.13 7.04 -6.57
C LEU A 255 -5.88 8.16 -7.58
N GLY A 256 -5.24 7.84 -8.70
CA GLY A 256 -5.13 8.74 -9.83
C GLY A 256 -6.46 8.79 -10.59
N ALA A 257 -7.10 9.95 -10.70
CA ALA A 257 -8.30 10.11 -11.51
C ALA A 257 -7.95 10.14 -13.01
N ALA A 258 -8.73 9.43 -13.82
CA ALA A 258 -8.58 9.43 -15.28
C ALA A 258 -9.09 10.73 -15.92
N ARG A 259 -9.99 11.45 -15.23
CA ARG A 259 -10.60 12.72 -15.65
C ARG A 259 -10.49 13.75 -14.55
N VAL A 260 -10.56 15.03 -14.92
CA VAL A 260 -10.70 16.11 -13.94
C VAL A 260 -12.01 15.91 -13.17
N MET A 261 -11.92 15.87 -11.85
CA MET A 261 -13.08 15.82 -10.98
C MET A 261 -13.52 17.25 -10.67
N ASP A 262 -14.77 17.57 -10.96
CA ASP A 262 -15.37 18.87 -10.60
C ASP A 262 -15.76 18.80 -9.11
N VAL A 263 -14.95 19.41 -8.26
CA VAL A 263 -15.16 19.36 -6.81
C VAL A 263 -14.89 20.72 -6.18
N HIS A 264 -15.82 21.14 -5.33
CA HIS A 264 -15.65 22.32 -4.48
C HIS A 264 -14.60 22.06 -3.39
N LYS A 265 -13.52 22.82 -3.40
CA LYS A 265 -12.43 22.85 -2.40
C LYS A 265 -11.58 21.57 -2.32
N PRO A 266 -10.80 21.24 -3.36
CA PRO A 266 -9.79 20.18 -3.23
C PRO A 266 -8.68 20.61 -2.25
N ALA A 267 -8.15 19.65 -1.50
CA ALA A 267 -6.92 19.85 -0.76
C ALA A 267 -5.74 19.99 -1.73
N ALA A 268 -4.80 20.87 -1.42
CA ALA A 268 -3.59 21.04 -2.22
C ALA A 268 -2.45 20.22 -1.59
N TRP A 269 -2.07 19.11 -2.24
CA TRP A 269 -0.95 18.29 -1.80
C TRP A 269 0.21 18.38 -2.80
N PHE A 270 1.29 19.03 -2.38
CA PHE A 270 2.51 19.14 -3.20
C PHE A 270 2.24 19.72 -4.61
N GLY A 271 1.37 20.73 -4.68
CA GLY A 271 0.96 21.38 -5.93
C GLY A 271 -0.03 20.59 -6.79
N ARG A 272 -0.61 19.51 -6.27
CA ARG A 272 -1.67 18.72 -6.90
C ARG A 272 -2.97 18.81 -6.12
N HIS A 273 -4.08 18.65 -6.82
CA HIS A 273 -5.40 18.65 -6.19
C HIS A 273 -5.76 17.23 -5.72
N VAL A 274 -6.08 17.08 -4.44
CA VAL A 274 -6.58 15.85 -3.86
C VAL A 274 -7.99 16.10 -3.32
N VAL A 275 -8.93 15.29 -3.79
CA VAL A 275 -10.30 15.26 -3.31
C VAL A 275 -10.46 14.09 -2.36
N TRP A 276 -10.90 14.34 -1.14
CA TRP A 276 -11.13 13.29 -0.16
C TRP A 276 -12.57 12.77 -0.23
N ALA A 277 -12.73 11.46 -0.27
CA ALA A 277 -14.02 10.83 -0.01
C ALA A 277 -14.49 11.12 1.41
N ASP A 278 -15.79 11.05 1.64
CA ASP A 278 -16.37 11.20 2.98
C ASP A 278 -15.88 10.06 3.90
N SER A 279 -14.87 10.36 4.70
CA SER A 279 -14.25 9.37 5.59
C SER A 279 -15.20 8.90 6.70
N ALA A 280 -16.24 9.67 7.07
CA ALA A 280 -17.24 9.25 8.03
C ALA A 280 -18.13 8.12 7.47
N LYS A 281 -18.36 8.12 6.16
CA LYS A 281 -19.11 7.05 5.46
C LYS A 281 -18.25 5.86 5.09
N LEU A 282 -16.99 6.12 4.72
CA LEU A 282 -16.07 5.09 4.28
C LEU A 282 -15.38 4.36 5.45
N GLY A 283 -15.22 5.02 6.60
CA GLY A 283 -14.50 4.51 7.76
C GLY A 283 -12.98 4.77 7.73
N TRP A 284 -12.44 5.28 6.63
CA TRP A 284 -11.02 5.55 6.44
C TRP A 284 -10.78 6.61 5.35
N HIS A 285 -9.53 7.09 5.21
CA HIS A 285 -9.19 8.16 4.27
C HIS A 285 -8.84 7.62 2.88
N LEU A 286 -9.66 7.95 1.88
CA LEU A 286 -9.45 7.69 0.47
C LEU A 286 -9.45 9.01 -0.29
N GLY A 287 -8.36 9.28 -1.00
CA GLY A 287 -8.22 10.49 -1.83
C GLY A 287 -8.25 10.16 -3.33
N PHE A 288 -8.60 11.16 -4.11
CA PHE A 288 -8.55 11.12 -5.58
C PHE A 288 -7.69 12.27 -6.06
N GLU A 289 -6.58 11.95 -6.73
CA GLU A 289 -5.69 12.95 -7.31
C GLU A 289 -6.14 13.29 -8.72
N THR A 290 -6.44 14.57 -8.94
CA THR A 290 -6.77 15.09 -10.27
C THR A 290 -5.51 15.62 -10.96
N LYS A 291 -5.46 15.48 -12.27
CA LYS A 291 -4.38 16.07 -13.09
C LYS A 291 -4.51 17.58 -13.16
#